data_71f958e6d9bc1bcb0ed9682b191758f6
#
_entry.id   71f958e6d9bc1bcb0ed9682b191758f6
#
_cell.length_a   1.000
_cell.length_b   1.000
_cell.length_c   1.000
_cell.angle_alpha   90.00
_cell.angle_beta   90.00
_cell.angle_gamma   90.00
#
_symmetry.space_group_name_H-M   'P 1'
#
loop_
_entity.id
_entity.type
_entity.pdbx_description
1 polymer ?
#
loop_
_entity_poly.entity_id
_entity_poly.type
_entity_poly.pdbx_seq_one_letter_code
_entity_poly.pdbx_strand_id
1 'polypeptide(L)'
;DWLLGAIDLSEATDKAGDEGLSGLSHRAYSDLFKALDEAGTPHLLRIWNYLPRINGFNDSDDGAAAQGTGLERYRQFNFGRQQAFIDAARPAFDGAPAACALGIRQGALSIRFLAGRKAPMPVENPRQVSAYRYPPTYGPRAPTFSRAALAEMGGGDVALFISGTASIIGHETVHPGDVREQTRETLRNLVAVVDAANDAARKLEAPHDAARFSVRALDCVIYVRHVDDVLAIQEVIDEVLGSGSHFATHAVVLEADICRSDLLVEIEAHAVASGAH
;
A
#
# COMPACT_ATOMS: atom_id res chain seq x y z
N ASP A 1 -7.85 -14.86 -15.81
CA ASP A 1 -8.09 -15.63 -14.60
C ASP A 1 -7.46 -14.92 -13.40
N TRP A 2 -8.31 -14.35 -12.54
CA TRP A 2 -7.99 -13.51 -11.41
C TRP A 2 -8.60 -14.07 -10.15
N LEU A 3 -7.97 -13.86 -9.01
CA LEU A 3 -8.50 -14.16 -7.69
C LEU A 3 -8.58 -12.87 -6.88
N LEU A 4 -9.79 -12.48 -6.47
CA LEU A 4 -10.01 -11.49 -5.43
C LEU A 4 -10.30 -12.23 -4.14
N GLY A 5 -9.54 -11.95 -3.10
CA GLY A 5 -9.66 -12.64 -1.81
C GLY A 5 -9.70 -11.69 -0.62
N ALA A 6 -10.19 -12.23 0.49
CA ALA A 6 -10.33 -11.55 1.77
C ALA A 6 -9.95 -12.47 2.92
N ILE A 7 -9.21 -11.96 3.90
CA ILE A 7 -8.88 -12.62 5.16
C ILE A 7 -9.13 -11.62 6.28
N ASP A 8 -9.88 -12.04 7.27
CA ASP A 8 -10.14 -11.27 8.48
C ASP A 8 -9.80 -12.14 9.70
N LEU A 9 -8.83 -11.72 10.50
CA LEU A 9 -8.40 -12.39 11.72
C LEU A 9 -8.46 -11.45 12.91
N SER A 10 -9.12 -11.87 13.98
CA SER A 10 -9.24 -11.10 15.22
C SER A 10 -8.25 -11.59 16.29
N GLU A 11 -7.52 -10.68 16.91
CA GLU A 11 -6.64 -10.99 18.04
C GLU A 11 -7.41 -11.62 19.21
N ALA A 12 -8.69 -11.27 19.40
CA ALA A 12 -9.52 -11.77 20.48
C ALA A 12 -10.01 -13.22 20.27
N THR A 13 -10.30 -13.63 19.04
CA THR A 13 -10.94 -14.91 18.72
C THR A 13 -10.01 -15.93 18.09
N ASP A 14 -9.02 -15.45 17.32
CA ASP A 14 -8.17 -16.32 16.50
C ASP A 14 -6.89 -16.79 17.22
N LYS A 15 -6.86 -16.70 18.54
CA LYS A 15 -5.75 -17.15 19.40
C LYS A 15 -4.41 -16.69 18.80
N ALA A 16 -4.17 -15.39 18.83
CA ALA A 16 -2.88 -14.82 18.42
C ALA A 16 -1.69 -15.45 19.18
N GLY A 17 -2.00 -16.20 20.27
CA GLY A 17 -1.01 -16.79 21.15
C GLY A 17 -0.19 -15.70 21.85
N ASP A 18 0.97 -16.08 22.36
CA ASP A 18 1.92 -15.15 22.97
C ASP A 18 2.62 -14.22 21.93
N GLU A 19 2.37 -14.43 20.64
CA GLU A 19 3.04 -13.73 19.54
C GLU A 19 2.31 -12.44 19.09
N GLY A 20 1.11 -12.17 19.62
CA GLY A 20 0.34 -10.95 19.32
C GLY A 20 0.09 -10.72 17.83
N LEU A 21 0.10 -9.44 17.41
CA LEU A 21 -0.16 -9.06 16.00
C LEU A 21 0.89 -9.62 15.02
N SER A 22 2.12 -9.89 15.48
CA SER A 22 3.16 -10.48 14.63
C SER A 22 2.77 -11.90 14.20
N GLY A 23 2.38 -12.76 15.16
CA GLY A 23 1.95 -14.13 14.86
C GLY A 23 0.65 -14.14 14.05
N LEU A 24 -0.30 -13.23 14.37
CA LEU A 24 -1.55 -13.09 13.61
C LEU A 24 -1.28 -12.73 12.15
N SER A 25 -0.38 -11.78 11.92
CA SER A 25 0.01 -11.35 10.57
C SER A 25 0.70 -12.46 9.80
N HIS A 26 1.61 -13.19 10.46
CA HIS A 26 2.29 -14.35 9.86
C HIS A 26 1.27 -15.40 9.42
N ARG A 27 0.32 -15.75 10.28
CA ARG A 27 -0.74 -16.72 9.96
C ARG A 27 -1.62 -16.26 8.82
N ALA A 28 -2.08 -15.00 8.86
CA ALA A 28 -2.93 -14.43 7.81
C ALA A 28 -2.28 -14.52 6.43
N TYR A 29 -0.99 -14.18 6.33
CA TYR A 29 -0.25 -14.28 5.07
C TYR A 29 0.07 -15.72 4.67
N SER A 30 0.32 -16.62 5.62
CA SER A 30 0.49 -18.05 5.36
C SER A 30 -0.77 -18.67 4.76
N ASP A 31 -1.94 -18.34 5.33
CA ASP A 31 -3.25 -18.79 4.82
C ASP A 31 -3.53 -18.17 3.42
N LEU A 32 -3.17 -16.90 3.23
CA LEU A 32 -3.26 -16.23 1.93
C LEU A 32 -2.45 -16.99 0.87
N PHE A 33 -1.19 -17.30 1.14
CA PHE A 33 -0.33 -17.99 0.18
C PHE A 33 -0.82 -19.39 -0.15
N LYS A 34 -1.33 -20.12 0.85
CA LYS A 34 -1.97 -21.41 0.64
C LYS A 34 -3.18 -21.30 -0.30
N ALA A 35 -4.05 -20.30 -0.07
CA ALA A 35 -5.20 -20.06 -0.94
C ALA A 35 -4.79 -19.70 -2.38
N LEU A 36 -3.69 -18.96 -2.58
CA LEU A 36 -3.16 -18.66 -3.91
C LEU A 36 -2.69 -19.92 -4.64
N ASP A 37 -2.00 -20.81 -3.93
CA ASP A 37 -1.48 -22.07 -4.49
C ASP A 37 -2.65 -23.02 -4.85
N GLU A 38 -3.64 -23.15 -3.99
CA GLU A 38 -4.85 -23.94 -4.25
C GLU A 38 -5.66 -23.41 -5.44
N ALA A 39 -5.72 -22.08 -5.61
CA ALA A 39 -6.42 -21.45 -6.73
C ALA A 39 -5.63 -21.43 -8.05
N GLY A 40 -4.35 -21.78 -8.04
CA GLY A 40 -3.46 -21.69 -9.21
C GLY A 40 -3.23 -20.26 -9.70
N THR A 41 -3.28 -19.28 -8.79
CA THR A 41 -3.03 -17.86 -9.04
C THR A 41 -1.91 -17.36 -8.12
N PRO A 42 -0.65 -17.81 -8.34
CA PRO A 42 0.42 -17.68 -7.35
C PRO A 42 0.95 -16.25 -7.17
N HIS A 43 0.59 -15.31 -8.03
CA HIS A 43 1.20 -13.99 -8.03
C HIS A 43 0.25 -12.92 -7.47
N LEU A 44 0.67 -12.30 -6.36
CA LEU A 44 -0.01 -11.13 -5.80
C LEU A 44 0.23 -9.90 -6.69
N LEU A 45 -0.83 -9.23 -7.07
CA LEU A 45 -0.82 -8.02 -7.89
C LEU A 45 -1.00 -6.77 -7.02
N ARG A 46 -1.94 -6.86 -6.07
CA ARG A 46 -2.28 -5.77 -5.16
C ARG A 46 -2.72 -6.34 -3.81
N ILE A 47 -2.35 -5.65 -2.72
CA ILE A 47 -2.76 -6.00 -1.35
C ILE A 47 -3.21 -4.72 -0.63
N TRP A 48 -4.33 -4.83 0.11
CA TRP A 48 -4.82 -3.83 1.04
C TRP A 48 -4.81 -4.43 2.44
N ASN A 49 -4.15 -3.74 3.39
CA ASN A 49 -4.06 -4.17 4.78
C ASN A 49 -4.69 -3.11 5.66
N TYR A 50 -5.64 -3.51 6.50
CA TYR A 50 -6.29 -2.67 7.46
C TYR A 50 -6.03 -3.22 8.86
N LEU A 51 -5.36 -2.42 9.70
CA LEU A 51 -4.90 -2.82 11.02
C LEU A 51 -5.58 -1.99 12.10
N PRO A 52 -6.16 -2.61 13.14
CA PRO A 52 -6.65 -1.84 14.28
C PRO A 52 -5.49 -1.10 14.96
N ARG A 53 -5.67 0.22 15.20
CA ARG A 53 -4.72 1.05 15.96
C ARG A 53 -3.28 0.96 15.44
N ILE A 54 -3.06 1.13 14.14
CA ILE A 54 -1.78 0.89 13.44
C ILE A 54 -0.56 1.55 14.12
N ASN A 55 -0.72 2.76 14.69
CA ASN A 55 0.32 3.51 15.39
C ASN A 55 0.34 3.23 16.91
N GLY A 56 -0.46 2.29 17.42
CA GLY A 56 -0.50 1.94 18.84
C GLY A 56 0.71 1.10 19.27
N PHE A 57 0.97 1.13 20.59
CA PHE A 57 1.96 0.31 21.25
C PHE A 57 1.23 -0.62 22.22
N ASN A 58 1.32 -1.93 22.04
CA ASN A 58 0.76 -3.00 22.89
C ASN A 58 -0.66 -2.86 23.48
N ASP A 59 -1.23 -4.00 23.87
CA ASP A 59 -2.64 -4.24 24.21
C ASP A 59 -3.15 -3.71 25.55
N SER A 60 -2.49 -2.77 26.20
CA SER A 60 -3.07 -2.14 27.40
C SER A 60 -4.08 -1.07 26.96
N ASP A 61 -5.35 -1.36 27.15
CA ASP A 61 -6.51 -0.45 27.01
C ASP A 61 -6.46 0.74 28.00
N ASP A 62 -5.51 0.73 28.92
CA ASP A 62 -5.33 1.75 29.93
C ASP A 62 -4.33 2.78 29.43
N GLY A 63 -4.80 3.95 29.00
CA GLY A 63 -4.05 5.13 28.54
C GLY A 63 -2.80 5.58 29.32
N ALA A 64 -2.17 4.66 30.04
CA ALA A 64 -0.82 4.77 30.55
C ALA A 64 0.13 4.38 29.41
N ALA A 65 0.78 5.39 28.83
CA ALA A 65 2.01 5.19 28.06
C ALA A 65 2.95 4.32 28.90
N ALA A 66 2.88 3.03 28.74
CA ALA A 66 3.89 2.11 29.26
C ALA A 66 5.19 2.52 28.54
N GLN A 67 6.04 3.22 29.24
CA GLN A 67 7.45 3.37 28.94
C GLN A 67 8.08 1.97 29.03
N GLY A 68 7.81 1.15 28.05
CA GLY A 68 8.30 -0.21 28.06
C GLY A 68 8.25 -0.77 26.67
N THR A 69 9.36 -1.14 26.18
CA THR A 69 9.75 -2.30 25.33
C THR A 69 8.76 -2.81 24.25
N GLY A 70 7.58 -2.23 24.08
CA GLY A 70 6.60 -2.63 23.08
C GLY A 70 6.93 -2.11 21.69
N LEU A 71 6.91 -3.01 20.72
CA LEU A 71 7.04 -2.64 19.31
C LEU A 71 5.71 -2.04 18.84
N GLU A 72 5.75 -0.92 18.10
CA GLU A 72 4.58 -0.34 17.44
C GLU A 72 3.84 -1.40 16.58
N ARG A 73 2.52 -1.36 16.58
CA ARG A 73 1.69 -2.37 15.89
C ARG A 73 2.01 -2.51 14.40
N TYR A 74 2.28 -1.43 13.70
CA TYR A 74 2.73 -1.49 12.30
C TYR A 74 4.04 -2.27 12.14
N ARG A 75 4.98 -2.11 13.07
CA ARG A 75 6.25 -2.85 13.05
C ARG A 75 6.07 -4.33 13.37
N GLN A 76 5.16 -4.67 14.30
CA GLN A 76 4.77 -6.06 14.58
C GLN A 76 4.14 -6.71 13.33
N PHE A 77 3.22 -6.00 12.67
CA PHE A 77 2.61 -6.46 11.42
C PHE A 77 3.68 -6.72 10.35
N ASN A 78 4.60 -5.78 10.12
CA ASN A 78 5.67 -5.95 9.14
C ASN A 78 6.58 -7.15 9.47
N PHE A 79 6.82 -7.41 10.76
CA PHE A 79 7.61 -8.57 11.18
C PHE A 79 6.94 -9.88 10.76
N GLY A 80 5.68 -10.07 11.13
CA GLY A 80 4.93 -11.29 10.78
C GLY A 80 4.73 -11.45 9.28
N ARG A 81 4.35 -10.37 8.60
CA ARG A 81 4.16 -10.37 7.15
C ARG A 81 5.42 -10.77 6.41
N GLN A 82 6.55 -10.10 6.66
CA GLN A 82 7.80 -10.41 5.97
C GLN A 82 8.26 -11.84 6.23
N GLN A 83 8.09 -12.35 7.47
CA GLN A 83 8.45 -13.72 7.79
C GLN A 83 7.60 -14.72 6.98
N ALA A 84 6.29 -14.49 6.86
CA ALA A 84 5.43 -15.35 6.04
C ALA A 84 5.83 -15.37 4.55
N PHE A 85 6.23 -14.21 3.99
CA PHE A 85 6.77 -14.17 2.61
C PHE A 85 8.03 -15.02 2.47
N ILE A 86 8.95 -14.92 3.44
CA ILE A 86 10.21 -15.70 3.44
C ILE A 86 9.91 -17.20 3.55
N ASP A 87 9.07 -17.61 4.50
CA ASP A 87 8.73 -19.01 4.74
C ASP A 87 8.03 -19.66 3.54
N ALA A 88 7.21 -18.88 2.83
CA ALA A 88 6.54 -19.32 1.61
C ALA A 88 7.41 -19.19 0.34
N ALA A 89 8.68 -18.80 0.46
CA ALA A 89 9.58 -18.50 -0.67
C ALA A 89 8.99 -17.52 -1.69
N ARG A 90 8.22 -16.53 -1.21
CA ARG A 90 7.63 -15.45 -2.01
C ARG A 90 8.54 -14.22 -2.03
N PRO A 91 8.46 -13.35 -3.06
CA PRO A 91 9.27 -12.12 -3.12
C PRO A 91 8.96 -11.19 -1.94
N ALA A 92 9.84 -11.20 -0.93
CA ALA A 92 9.74 -10.35 0.27
C ALA A 92 10.46 -9.00 0.11
N PHE A 93 11.28 -8.89 -0.92
CA PHE A 93 12.15 -7.75 -1.21
C PHE A 93 11.91 -7.26 -2.63
N ASP A 94 12.89 -7.38 -3.52
CA ASP A 94 12.71 -7.09 -4.93
C ASP A 94 11.62 -8.00 -5.52
N GLY A 95 10.68 -7.42 -6.25
CA GLY A 95 9.50 -8.14 -6.76
C GLY A 95 8.33 -8.24 -5.79
N ALA A 96 8.40 -7.62 -4.61
CA ALA A 96 7.25 -7.53 -3.70
C ALA A 96 6.04 -6.85 -4.38
N PRO A 97 4.80 -7.24 -4.02
CA PRO A 97 3.59 -6.69 -4.64
C PRO A 97 3.34 -5.23 -4.28
N ALA A 98 2.50 -4.54 -5.05
CA ALA A 98 1.96 -3.26 -4.65
C ALA A 98 1.03 -3.42 -3.43
N ALA A 99 1.18 -2.57 -2.41
CA ALA A 99 0.38 -2.68 -1.19
C ALA A 99 0.17 -1.34 -0.49
N CYS A 100 -0.87 -1.27 0.36
CA CYS A 100 -1.03 -0.24 1.37
C CYS A 100 -1.22 -0.88 2.76
N ALA A 101 -1.02 -0.09 3.82
CA ALA A 101 -1.31 -0.48 5.19
C ALA A 101 -1.88 0.73 5.95
N LEU A 102 -3.16 0.64 6.27
CA LEU A 102 -3.95 1.72 6.89
C LEU A 102 -4.44 1.28 8.27
N GLY A 103 -4.60 2.26 9.13
CA GLY A 103 -5.16 2.06 10.46
C GLY A 103 -6.68 2.20 10.46
N ILE A 104 -7.32 1.27 11.14
CA ILE A 104 -8.74 1.36 11.51
C ILE A 104 -8.85 1.51 13.02
N ARG A 105 -9.94 2.15 13.50
CA ARG A 105 -10.11 2.40 14.95
C ARG A 105 -10.21 1.12 15.75
N GLN A 106 -10.95 0.14 15.24
CA GLN A 106 -11.18 -1.17 15.89
C GLN A 106 -11.56 -2.22 14.86
N GLY A 107 -11.52 -3.50 15.24
CA GLY A 107 -11.92 -4.62 14.40
C GLY A 107 -10.81 -5.65 14.23
N ALA A 108 -10.93 -6.47 13.20
CA ALA A 108 -9.95 -7.49 12.85
C ALA A 108 -8.78 -6.92 12.03
N LEU A 109 -7.65 -7.61 12.03
CA LEU A 109 -6.68 -7.50 10.94
C LEU A 109 -7.37 -7.96 9.65
N SER A 110 -7.49 -7.05 8.70
CA SER A 110 -8.25 -7.25 7.47
C SER A 110 -7.30 -7.14 6.27
N ILE A 111 -7.18 -8.21 5.50
CA ILE A 111 -6.37 -8.26 4.29
C ILE A 111 -7.28 -8.49 3.10
N ARG A 112 -7.17 -7.65 2.09
CA ARG A 112 -7.81 -7.83 0.79
C ARG A 112 -6.70 -7.94 -0.25
N PHE A 113 -6.87 -8.81 -1.24
CA PHE A 113 -5.84 -9.00 -2.25
C PHE A 113 -6.42 -9.33 -3.61
N LEU A 114 -5.70 -8.93 -4.63
CA LEU A 114 -5.88 -9.34 -6.02
C LEU A 114 -4.66 -10.15 -6.44
N ALA A 115 -4.90 -11.30 -7.03
CA ALA A 115 -3.85 -12.19 -7.52
C ALA A 115 -4.14 -12.68 -8.94
N GLY A 116 -3.10 -13.15 -9.62
CA GLY A 116 -3.20 -13.63 -10.98
C GLY A 116 -2.20 -14.75 -11.29
N ARG A 117 -2.28 -15.27 -12.52
CA ARG A 117 -1.38 -16.34 -12.99
C ARG A 117 -0.04 -15.81 -13.49
N LYS A 118 0.02 -14.55 -13.89
CA LYS A 118 1.25 -13.88 -14.33
C LYS A 118 1.81 -13.02 -13.22
N ALA A 119 3.13 -13.02 -13.07
CA ALA A 119 3.80 -12.12 -12.13
C ALA A 119 3.66 -10.67 -12.60
N PRO A 120 3.34 -9.73 -11.69
CA PRO A 120 3.39 -8.32 -12.03
C PRO A 120 4.83 -7.84 -12.16
N MET A 121 5.03 -6.79 -12.95
CA MET A 121 6.31 -6.08 -13.00
C MET A 121 6.33 -5.02 -11.89
N PRO A 122 7.23 -5.12 -10.90
CA PRO A 122 7.34 -4.12 -9.86
C PRO A 122 7.91 -2.81 -10.41
N VAL A 123 7.40 -1.70 -9.88
CA VAL A 123 7.86 -0.35 -10.21
C VAL A 123 8.24 0.37 -8.93
N GLU A 124 9.44 0.95 -8.91
CA GLU A 124 9.92 1.77 -7.80
C GLU A 124 9.85 3.25 -8.13
N ASN A 125 9.73 4.09 -7.09
CA ASN A 125 9.72 5.54 -7.24
C ASN A 125 11.15 6.09 -7.17
N PRO A 126 11.66 6.78 -8.21
CA PRO A 126 13.03 7.29 -8.22
C PRO A 126 13.31 8.34 -7.13
N ARG A 127 12.27 8.92 -6.51
CA ARG A 127 12.39 9.88 -5.41
C ARG A 127 12.46 9.24 -4.03
N GLN A 128 12.25 7.92 -3.94
CA GLN A 128 12.13 7.19 -2.68
C GLN A 128 13.06 5.99 -2.64
N VAL A 129 13.53 5.65 -1.45
CA VAL A 129 14.18 4.36 -1.20
C VAL A 129 13.11 3.26 -1.25
N SER A 130 13.42 2.13 -1.87
CA SER A 130 12.53 0.95 -1.86
C SER A 130 12.17 0.57 -0.43
N ALA A 131 10.90 0.30 -0.15
CA ALA A 131 10.41 0.09 1.21
C ALA A 131 11.16 -1.03 1.93
N TYR A 132 11.48 -2.10 1.24
CA TYR A 132 12.24 -3.25 1.74
C TYR A 132 13.73 -2.96 2.03
N ARG A 133 14.21 -1.74 1.71
CA ARG A 133 15.57 -1.25 2.01
C ARG A 133 15.58 -0.16 3.08
N TYR A 134 14.47 0.06 3.77
CA TYR A 134 14.41 1.05 4.84
C TYR A 134 15.38 0.71 5.97
N PRO A 135 16.03 1.73 6.57
CA PRO A 135 16.94 1.50 7.67
C PRO A 135 16.26 0.91 8.91
N PRO A 136 17.01 0.21 9.80
CA PRO A 136 16.46 -0.44 10.99
C PRO A 136 15.73 0.49 11.98
N THR A 137 15.89 1.80 11.84
CA THR A 137 15.18 2.81 12.62
C THR A 137 13.64 2.72 12.43
N TYR A 138 13.19 2.17 11.30
CA TYR A 138 11.76 1.94 11.01
C TYR A 138 11.24 0.60 11.51
N GLY A 139 12.06 -0.21 12.16
CA GLY A 139 11.70 -1.48 12.76
C GLY A 139 12.69 -2.59 12.46
N PRO A 140 12.57 -3.75 13.13
CA PRO A 140 13.47 -4.90 12.94
C PRO A 140 13.31 -5.58 11.58
N ARG A 141 12.18 -5.33 10.92
CA ARG A 141 11.85 -5.81 9.57
C ARG A 141 11.30 -4.67 8.72
N ALA A 142 11.86 -4.49 7.54
CA ALA A 142 11.40 -3.50 6.58
C ALA A 142 10.02 -3.89 6.01
N PRO A 143 9.19 -2.92 5.58
CA PRO A 143 7.93 -3.20 4.91
C PRO A 143 8.13 -3.96 3.59
N THR A 144 7.24 -4.89 3.29
CA THR A 144 7.29 -5.76 2.10
C THR A 144 6.30 -5.24 1.05
N PHE A 145 6.72 -4.29 0.21
CA PHE A 145 5.94 -3.81 -0.94
C PHE A 145 6.83 -3.05 -1.94
N SER A 146 6.41 -3.03 -3.22
CA SER A 146 6.91 -2.14 -4.26
C SER A 146 6.04 -0.87 -4.34
N ARG A 147 6.57 0.22 -4.87
CA ARG A 147 5.84 1.51 -4.99
C ARG A 147 4.67 1.44 -5.94
N ALA A 148 4.79 0.61 -6.98
CA ALA A 148 3.68 0.24 -7.85
C ALA A 148 3.96 -1.12 -8.49
N ALA A 149 2.96 -1.64 -9.22
CA ALA A 149 3.07 -2.86 -10.01
C ALA A 149 2.28 -2.71 -11.31
N LEU A 150 2.87 -3.16 -12.41
CA LEU A 150 2.18 -3.32 -13.69
C LEU A 150 1.76 -4.78 -13.84
N ALA A 151 0.50 -5.02 -14.19
CA ALA A 151 -0.04 -6.35 -14.39
C ALA A 151 -0.73 -6.46 -15.75
N GLU A 152 -0.37 -7.47 -16.53
CA GLU A 152 -1.07 -7.80 -17.77
C GLU A 152 -2.45 -8.40 -17.45
N MET A 153 -3.52 -7.74 -17.92
CA MET A 153 -4.90 -8.11 -17.61
C MET A 153 -5.54 -9.05 -18.66
N GLY A 154 -4.84 -9.38 -19.73
CA GLY A 154 -5.37 -10.10 -20.89
C GLY A 154 -5.97 -9.15 -21.92
N GLY A 155 -6.18 -9.64 -23.15
CA GLY A 155 -6.71 -8.81 -24.24
C GLY A 155 -5.83 -7.64 -24.67
N GLY A 156 -4.60 -7.58 -24.18
CA GLY A 156 -3.71 -6.44 -24.40
C GLY A 156 -3.80 -5.34 -23.32
N ASP A 157 -4.68 -5.46 -22.36
CA ASP A 157 -4.82 -4.49 -21.29
C ASP A 157 -3.71 -4.62 -20.24
N VAL A 158 -3.25 -3.49 -19.71
CA VAL A 158 -2.27 -3.42 -18.61
C VAL A 158 -2.85 -2.58 -17.48
N ALA A 159 -2.90 -3.15 -16.29
CA ALA A 159 -3.26 -2.42 -15.07
C ALA A 159 -1.99 -1.90 -14.38
N LEU A 160 -2.06 -0.66 -13.92
CA LEU A 160 -1.13 -0.06 -12.98
C LEU A 160 -1.78 -0.02 -11.59
N PHE A 161 -1.16 -0.65 -10.61
CA PHE A 161 -1.52 -0.57 -9.20
C PHE A 161 -0.47 0.24 -8.46
N ILE A 162 -0.85 1.38 -7.89
CA ILE A 162 0.04 2.25 -7.12
C ILE A 162 -0.21 2.01 -5.63
N SER A 163 0.85 1.68 -4.90
CA SER A 163 0.84 1.51 -3.44
C SER A 163 0.46 2.80 -2.72
N GLY A 164 0.07 2.69 -1.46
CA GLY A 164 -0.09 3.84 -0.58
C GLY A 164 1.12 4.77 -0.70
N THR A 165 0.88 5.97 -1.18
CA THR A 165 1.88 6.99 -1.48
C THR A 165 1.62 8.18 -0.58
N ALA A 166 2.66 8.68 0.09
CA ALA A 166 2.57 9.77 1.06
C ALA A 166 3.75 10.75 0.91
N SER A 167 3.82 11.73 1.79
CA SER A 167 4.84 12.78 1.81
C SER A 167 6.19 12.25 2.31
N ILE A 168 6.87 11.46 1.47
CA ILE A 168 8.15 10.81 1.78
C ILE A 168 9.15 11.09 0.67
N ILE A 169 10.34 11.58 1.03
CA ILE A 169 11.51 11.70 0.15
C ILE A 169 12.61 10.77 0.69
N GLY A 170 13.20 9.96 -0.19
CA GLY A 170 14.10 8.91 0.27
C GLY A 170 13.33 7.92 1.17
N HIS A 171 13.63 7.91 2.45
CA HIS A 171 12.88 7.15 3.45
C HIS A 171 12.26 8.04 4.54
N GLU A 172 12.42 9.36 4.48
CA GLU A 172 12.02 10.31 5.52
C GLU A 172 10.67 10.95 5.20
N THR A 173 9.81 11.11 6.22
CA THR A 173 8.62 11.94 6.15
C THR A 173 9.05 13.40 6.03
N VAL A 174 8.47 14.13 5.10
CA VAL A 174 8.68 15.57 4.93
C VAL A 174 7.40 16.35 5.18
N HIS A 175 7.54 17.63 5.53
CA HIS A 175 6.42 18.55 5.85
C HIS A 175 5.54 18.08 7.04
N PRO A 176 6.12 17.66 8.18
CA PRO A 176 5.32 17.21 9.31
C PRO A 176 4.39 18.32 9.80
N GLY A 177 3.11 17.99 10.03
CA GLY A 177 2.09 18.95 10.52
C GLY A 177 1.49 19.87 9.44
N ASP A 178 1.97 19.82 8.20
CA ASP A 178 1.44 20.63 7.08
C ASP A 178 0.76 19.74 6.05
N VAL A 179 -0.56 19.58 6.15
CA VAL A 179 -1.34 18.72 5.26
C VAL A 179 -1.29 19.21 3.79
N ARG A 180 -1.21 20.52 3.56
CA ARG A 180 -1.15 21.07 2.20
C ARG A 180 0.16 20.70 1.51
N GLU A 181 1.28 20.89 2.20
CA GLU A 181 2.59 20.52 1.64
C GLU A 181 2.75 18.99 1.57
N GLN A 182 2.21 18.24 2.54
CA GLN A 182 2.17 16.78 2.43
C GLN A 182 1.36 16.32 1.21
N THR A 183 0.23 16.96 0.91
CA THR A 183 -0.56 16.64 -0.28
C THR A 183 0.22 16.95 -1.56
N ARG A 184 0.86 18.13 -1.65
CA ARG A 184 1.70 18.48 -2.81
C ARG A 184 2.84 17.48 -3.03
N GLU A 185 3.51 17.09 -1.95
CA GLU A 185 4.61 16.13 -2.02
C GLU A 185 4.12 14.73 -2.41
N THR A 186 2.96 14.30 -1.89
CA THR A 186 2.31 13.06 -2.28
C THR A 186 1.99 13.06 -3.78
N LEU A 187 1.43 14.15 -4.32
CA LEU A 187 1.16 14.28 -5.75
C LEU A 187 2.44 14.26 -6.60
N ARG A 188 3.54 14.88 -6.14
CA ARG A 188 4.85 14.79 -6.82
C ARG A 188 5.36 13.35 -6.86
N ASN A 189 5.15 12.60 -5.79
CA ASN A 189 5.52 11.19 -5.71
C ASN A 189 4.63 10.32 -6.64
N LEU A 190 3.33 10.62 -6.76
CA LEU A 190 2.44 9.96 -7.72
C LEU A 190 2.87 10.23 -9.17
N VAL A 191 3.22 11.47 -9.51
CA VAL A 191 3.75 11.81 -10.85
C VAL A 191 4.99 10.97 -11.14
N ALA A 192 5.95 10.95 -10.22
CA ALA A 192 7.21 10.24 -10.42
C ALA A 192 7.03 8.72 -10.59
N VAL A 193 6.10 8.10 -9.83
CA VAL A 193 5.83 6.67 -9.98
C VAL A 193 5.06 6.35 -11.26
N VAL A 194 4.16 7.24 -11.71
CA VAL A 194 3.46 7.10 -13.01
C VAL A 194 4.43 7.20 -14.17
N ASP A 195 5.38 8.15 -14.12
CA ASP A 195 6.44 8.27 -15.14
C ASP A 195 7.31 7.01 -15.17
N ALA A 196 7.74 6.51 -14.00
CA ALA A 196 8.49 5.26 -13.90
C ALA A 196 7.69 4.04 -14.42
N ALA A 197 6.38 4.00 -14.17
CA ALA A 197 5.51 2.96 -14.68
C ALA A 197 5.38 3.02 -16.21
N ASN A 198 5.24 4.20 -16.79
CA ASN A 198 5.23 4.40 -18.23
C ASN A 198 6.55 3.94 -18.88
N ASP A 199 7.70 4.21 -18.24
CA ASP A 199 9.00 3.74 -18.72
C ASP A 199 9.15 2.20 -18.60
N ALA A 200 8.61 1.62 -17.51
CA ALA A 200 8.61 0.17 -17.33
C ALA A 200 7.68 -0.55 -18.32
N ALA A 201 6.50 0.03 -18.60
CA ALA A 201 5.53 -0.53 -19.52
C ALA A 201 6.07 -0.73 -20.94
N ARG A 202 7.03 0.10 -21.38
CA ARG A 202 7.71 -0.06 -22.68
C ARG A 202 8.55 -1.34 -22.79
N LYS A 203 8.83 -1.99 -21.66
CA LYS A 203 9.62 -3.23 -21.59
C LYS A 203 8.74 -4.48 -21.55
N LEU A 204 7.42 -4.34 -21.47
CA LEU A 204 6.49 -5.48 -21.55
C LEU A 204 6.49 -6.05 -22.96
N GLU A 205 6.33 -7.38 -23.07
CA GLU A 205 6.44 -8.10 -24.35
C GLU A 205 5.35 -7.75 -25.38
N ALA A 206 4.22 -7.24 -24.94
CA ALA A 206 3.19 -6.77 -25.85
C ALA A 206 3.53 -5.36 -26.36
N PRO A 207 3.41 -5.06 -27.65
CA PRO A 207 3.71 -3.76 -28.22
C PRO A 207 2.63 -2.73 -27.78
N HIS A 208 2.74 -2.28 -26.56
CA HIS A 208 1.85 -1.26 -25.98
C HIS A 208 2.44 0.12 -26.23
N ASP A 209 2.50 0.55 -27.48
CA ASP A 209 2.77 1.96 -27.84
C ASP A 209 1.76 2.93 -27.20
N ALA A 210 0.70 2.40 -26.58
CA ALA A 210 -0.42 3.12 -26.05
C ALA A 210 -0.58 3.11 -24.52
N ALA A 211 0.17 2.31 -23.76
CA ALA A 211 0.03 2.29 -22.30
C ALA A 211 0.66 3.55 -21.68
N ARG A 212 0.00 4.68 -21.84
CA ARG A 212 0.36 5.93 -21.16
C ARG A 212 -0.60 6.18 -20.03
N PHE A 213 -0.12 5.93 -18.83
CA PHE A 213 -0.83 6.33 -17.62
C PHE A 213 -0.63 7.83 -17.37
N SER A 214 -1.67 8.48 -16.87
CA SER A 214 -1.63 9.89 -16.48
C SER A 214 -2.14 10.02 -15.05
N VAL A 215 -1.43 10.77 -14.21
CA VAL A 215 -1.88 11.01 -12.84
C VAL A 215 -3.28 11.63 -12.79
N ARG A 216 -3.66 12.44 -13.77
CA ARG A 216 -4.99 13.06 -13.84
C ARG A 216 -6.13 12.08 -14.13
N ALA A 217 -5.82 10.89 -14.63
CA ALA A 217 -6.77 9.86 -15.04
C ALA A 217 -6.79 8.65 -14.09
N LEU A 218 -6.10 8.72 -12.96
CA LEU A 218 -6.11 7.66 -11.97
C LEU A 218 -7.43 7.60 -11.21
N ASP A 219 -7.92 6.39 -10.97
CA ASP A 219 -8.88 6.10 -9.91
C ASP A 219 -8.13 6.03 -8.59
N CYS A 220 -8.56 6.76 -7.57
CA CYS A 220 -7.81 6.85 -6.33
C CYS A 220 -8.69 6.79 -5.07
N VAL A 221 -8.06 6.30 -3.99
CA VAL A 221 -8.56 6.44 -2.63
C VAL A 221 -7.59 7.32 -1.86
N ILE A 222 -8.12 8.35 -1.25
CA ILE A 222 -7.39 9.31 -0.42
C ILE A 222 -7.70 8.99 1.03
N TYR A 223 -6.70 8.58 1.78
CA TYR A 223 -6.80 8.37 3.22
C TYR A 223 -6.35 9.61 3.95
N VAL A 224 -7.21 10.12 4.81
CA VAL A 224 -6.98 11.34 5.59
C VAL A 224 -6.96 11.00 7.07
N ARG A 225 -5.97 11.49 7.80
CA ARG A 225 -5.87 11.26 9.24
C ARG A 225 -6.93 12.04 10.02
N HIS A 226 -7.22 13.25 9.58
CA HIS A 226 -8.18 14.16 10.22
C HIS A 226 -9.21 14.62 9.20
N VAL A 227 -10.48 14.40 9.47
CA VAL A 227 -11.57 14.77 8.56
C VAL A 227 -11.59 16.27 8.23
N ASP A 228 -11.12 17.10 9.15
CA ASP A 228 -11.05 18.55 8.98
C ASP A 228 -10.04 18.97 7.88
N ASP A 229 -9.11 18.10 7.50
CA ASP A 229 -8.12 18.36 6.47
C ASP A 229 -8.64 18.12 5.03
N VAL A 230 -9.81 17.50 4.88
CA VAL A 230 -10.36 17.10 3.56
C VAL A 230 -10.45 18.27 2.58
N LEU A 231 -10.95 19.42 3.02
CA LEU A 231 -11.07 20.60 2.16
C LEU A 231 -9.70 21.13 1.71
N ALA A 232 -8.73 21.16 2.62
CA ALA A 232 -7.37 21.60 2.31
C ALA A 232 -6.69 20.68 1.30
N ILE A 233 -6.90 19.37 1.43
CA ILE A 233 -6.40 18.37 0.50
C ILE A 233 -7.04 18.54 -0.87
N GLN A 234 -8.38 18.71 -0.94
CA GLN A 234 -9.10 18.90 -2.18
C GLN A 234 -8.64 20.16 -2.92
N GLU A 235 -8.48 21.28 -2.22
CA GLU A 235 -7.98 22.53 -2.82
C GLU A 235 -6.60 22.36 -3.45
N VAL A 236 -5.69 21.61 -2.80
CA VAL A 236 -4.37 21.32 -3.37
C VAL A 236 -4.46 20.41 -4.60
N ILE A 237 -5.32 19.39 -4.57
CA ILE A 237 -5.56 18.51 -5.73
C ILE A 237 -6.09 19.34 -6.92
N ASP A 238 -7.05 20.21 -6.67
CA ASP A 238 -7.63 21.08 -7.71
C ASP A 238 -6.60 22.05 -8.28
N GLU A 239 -5.75 22.62 -7.43
CA GLU A 239 -4.64 23.50 -7.83
C GLU A 239 -3.63 22.76 -8.74
N VAL A 240 -3.21 21.55 -8.35
CA VAL A 240 -2.12 20.81 -9.01
C VAL A 240 -2.60 20.03 -10.24
N LEU A 241 -3.74 19.36 -10.13
CA LEU A 241 -4.25 18.45 -11.17
C LEU A 241 -5.40 19.06 -11.97
N GLY A 242 -6.00 20.13 -11.49
CA GLY A 242 -7.20 20.75 -12.05
C GLY A 242 -8.48 20.12 -11.52
N SER A 243 -9.44 20.94 -11.10
CA SER A 243 -10.74 20.55 -10.52
C SER A 243 -11.61 19.69 -11.44
N GLY A 244 -11.37 19.71 -12.75
CA GLY A 244 -12.07 18.87 -13.74
C GLY A 244 -11.33 17.58 -14.09
N SER A 245 -10.20 17.26 -13.46
CA SER A 245 -9.51 16.00 -13.68
C SER A 245 -10.34 14.81 -13.18
N HIS A 246 -10.19 13.64 -13.81
CA HIS A 246 -10.85 12.43 -13.33
C HIS A 246 -10.44 12.14 -11.87
N PHE A 247 -9.15 12.27 -11.56
CA PHE A 247 -8.63 12.15 -10.21
C PHE A 247 -9.39 13.01 -9.20
N ALA A 248 -9.55 14.32 -9.47
CA ALA A 248 -10.21 15.23 -8.53
C ALA A 248 -11.72 14.96 -8.36
N THR A 249 -12.38 14.48 -9.40
CA THR A 249 -13.85 14.32 -9.44
C THR A 249 -14.33 12.94 -9.03
N HIS A 250 -13.45 11.92 -9.04
CA HIS A 250 -13.81 10.51 -8.74
C HIS A 250 -13.06 9.95 -7.52
N ALA A 251 -12.24 10.75 -6.86
CA ALA A 251 -11.54 10.31 -5.66
C ALA A 251 -12.51 9.90 -4.55
N VAL A 252 -12.26 8.76 -3.94
CA VAL A 252 -12.92 8.33 -2.70
C VAL A 252 -12.07 8.79 -1.52
N VAL A 253 -12.67 9.51 -0.56
CA VAL A 253 -11.97 9.99 0.64
C VAL A 253 -12.42 9.19 1.85
N LEU A 254 -11.47 8.64 2.59
CA LEU A 254 -11.70 7.84 3.78
C LEU A 254 -10.86 8.35 4.95
N GLU A 255 -11.46 8.43 6.15
CA GLU A 255 -10.71 8.67 7.39
C GLU A 255 -9.98 7.39 7.81
N ALA A 256 -8.66 7.47 7.99
CA ALA A 256 -7.84 6.36 8.43
C ALA A 256 -6.54 6.85 9.08
N ASP A 257 -6.01 6.09 10.04
CA ASP A 257 -4.64 6.27 10.45
C ASP A 257 -3.68 5.76 9.35
N ILE A 258 -2.58 6.48 9.18
CA ILE A 258 -1.56 6.16 8.18
C ILE A 258 -0.40 5.45 8.89
N CYS A 259 0.37 4.66 8.14
CA CYS A 259 1.43 3.80 8.65
C CYS A 259 2.50 4.51 9.50
N ARG A 260 2.64 5.82 9.39
CA ARG A 260 3.46 6.67 10.26
C ARG A 260 2.59 7.77 10.86
N SER A 261 2.79 8.04 12.16
CA SER A 261 1.96 8.99 12.91
C SER A 261 2.10 10.46 12.46
N ASP A 262 3.19 10.80 11.78
CA ASP A 262 3.47 12.14 11.24
C ASP A 262 2.94 12.35 9.81
N LEU A 263 2.37 11.33 9.17
CA LEU A 263 1.69 11.45 7.89
C LEU A 263 0.20 11.79 8.09
N LEU A 264 -0.28 12.81 7.37
CA LEU A 264 -1.63 13.33 7.44
C LEU A 264 -2.50 12.88 6.27
N VAL A 265 -1.88 12.50 5.14
CA VAL A 265 -2.53 12.05 3.94
C VAL A 265 -1.73 10.93 3.27
N GLU A 266 -2.43 9.92 2.77
CA GLU A 266 -1.89 8.86 1.92
C GLU A 266 -2.85 8.63 0.75
N ILE A 267 -2.32 8.41 -0.45
CA ILE A 267 -3.12 8.18 -1.66
C ILE A 267 -2.68 6.87 -2.28
N GLU A 268 -3.62 5.96 -2.49
CA GLU A 268 -3.45 4.82 -3.37
C GLU A 268 -4.23 5.03 -4.65
N ALA A 269 -3.77 4.42 -5.74
CA ALA A 269 -4.42 4.60 -7.01
C ALA A 269 -4.27 3.40 -7.94
N HIS A 270 -5.10 3.37 -8.98
CA HIS A 270 -4.95 2.44 -10.09
C HIS A 270 -5.43 3.06 -11.39
N ALA A 271 -5.01 2.45 -12.48
CA ALA A 271 -5.52 2.74 -13.82
C ALA A 271 -5.38 1.49 -14.70
N VAL A 272 -6.19 1.40 -15.73
CA VAL A 272 -6.07 0.39 -16.78
C VAL A 272 -5.84 1.09 -18.10
N ALA A 273 -4.77 0.71 -18.81
CA ALA A 273 -4.52 1.12 -20.18
C ALA A 273 -4.88 -0.01 -21.11
N SER A 274 -5.79 0.25 -22.05
CA SER A 274 -6.21 -0.73 -23.05
C SER A 274 -5.21 -0.82 -24.19
N GLY A 275 -4.92 -2.05 -24.63
CA GLY A 275 -4.18 -2.30 -25.85
C GLY A 275 -4.92 -1.77 -27.07
N ALA A 276 -4.21 -1.21 -28.02
CA ALA A 276 -4.81 -0.88 -29.31
C ALA A 276 -5.27 -2.17 -30.00
N HIS A 277 -6.57 -2.26 -30.30
CA HIS A 277 -7.16 -3.33 -31.10
C HIS A 277 -6.89 -3.12 -32.59
#